data_ac3da4e0d5e62e606004663234e88c29
#
_entry.id   ac3da4e0d5e62e606004663234e88c29
#
_cell.length_a   1.000
_cell.length_b   1.000
_cell.length_c   1.000
_cell.angle_alpha   90.00
_cell.angle_beta   90.00
_cell.angle_gamma   90.00
#
_symmetry.space_group_name_H-M   'P 1'
#
loop_
_entity.id
_entity.type
_entity.pdbx_description
1 polymer ?
#
loop_
_entity_poly.entity_id
_entity_poly.type
_entity_poly.pdbx_seq_one_letter_code
_entity_poly.pdbx_strand_id
1 'polypeptide(L)'
;MRKTTFKKQGVQNMSIPMKTIPGYYNERPGIQVGTKMEGEITLGKDGRYNFDEQGVRFLKQMGVDWVMVSDVPEHNAKTYKAVREQLEERGLKIYRLQNYQLHNMSAVTLGLPDRDRMIDRYLQYISDLGEAGIHYATYAHMGNGIWRGNIRREVRGGATAGGLDLEAPNKSIAFGDFEWPLSHGRVFGEDEIWENYEYFIKKVKPVAESAGVYIGIHPDDPPVYTMAGVPRCIFGNFEGYKRALEIADSPNIGVCLCVGCWLEGGDLMGCTPVEFIKYLTERKKLFKLHVRNVTQPLYAPGGFNETFPDAGYYNLTDVIEALDEVNFDGCIMNDHLIDMVGGHYTCEAFFTSYLKGLVDAVQNHHKF
;
A
#
# COMPACT_ATOMS: atom_id res chain seq x y z
N MET A 1 -48.24 -31.43 -9.00
CA MET A 1 -46.77 -31.71 -8.90
C MET A 1 -46.09 -31.14 -10.13
N ARG A 2 -45.47 -29.98 -10.03
CA ARG A 2 -44.65 -29.40 -11.12
C ARG A 2 -43.17 -29.74 -10.79
N LYS A 3 -42.57 -30.57 -11.63
CA LYS A 3 -41.14 -30.85 -11.58
C LYS A 3 -40.38 -29.64 -12.12
N THR A 4 -39.72 -28.92 -11.24
CA THR A 4 -38.76 -27.87 -11.60
C THR A 4 -37.45 -28.53 -11.96
N THR A 5 -37.14 -28.58 -13.24
CA THR A 5 -35.83 -29.02 -13.74
C THR A 5 -34.80 -27.90 -13.54
N PHE A 6 -33.92 -28.08 -12.57
CA PHE A 6 -32.73 -27.24 -12.47
C PHE A 6 -31.79 -27.57 -13.66
N LYS A 7 -31.67 -26.65 -14.58
CA LYS A 7 -30.58 -26.68 -15.57
C LYS A 7 -29.25 -26.54 -14.81
N LYS A 8 -28.42 -27.57 -14.85
CA LYS A 8 -27.01 -27.44 -14.50
C LYS A 8 -26.40 -26.40 -15.45
N GLN A 9 -26.14 -25.18 -14.94
CA GLN A 9 -25.25 -24.25 -15.61
C GLN A 9 -23.86 -24.90 -15.62
N GLY A 10 -23.27 -24.96 -16.80
CA GLY A 10 -21.96 -25.56 -17.00
C GLY A 10 -20.90 -24.91 -16.12
N VAL A 11 -20.05 -25.75 -15.54
CA VAL A 11 -18.80 -25.33 -14.90
C VAL A 11 -18.04 -24.57 -15.97
N GLN A 12 -18.07 -23.22 -15.92
CA GLN A 12 -17.11 -22.44 -16.66
C GLN A 12 -15.72 -22.85 -16.15
N ASN A 13 -14.85 -23.26 -17.06
CA ASN A 13 -13.44 -23.41 -16.79
C ASN A 13 -12.94 -22.10 -16.17
N MET A 14 -12.82 -22.06 -14.85
CA MET A 14 -12.20 -20.92 -14.19
C MET A 14 -10.73 -20.93 -14.65
N SER A 15 -10.40 -20.02 -15.54
CA SER A 15 -9.02 -19.78 -15.91
C SER A 15 -8.23 -19.45 -14.64
N ILE A 16 -7.06 -20.05 -14.50
CA ILE A 16 -6.14 -19.74 -13.40
C ILE A 16 -5.92 -18.21 -13.41
N PRO A 17 -6.13 -17.51 -12.27
CA PRO A 17 -5.94 -16.08 -12.21
C PRO A 17 -4.55 -15.71 -12.70
N MET A 18 -4.44 -14.65 -13.50
CA MET A 18 -3.16 -14.16 -13.97
C MET A 18 -2.50 -13.38 -12.84
N LYS A 19 -1.29 -13.78 -12.44
CA LYS A 19 -0.54 -13.09 -11.39
C LYS A 19 -0.38 -11.61 -11.73
N THR A 20 -0.70 -10.76 -10.77
CA THR A 20 -0.56 -9.31 -10.93
C THR A 20 0.89 -8.86 -10.99
N ILE A 21 1.80 -9.62 -10.35
CA ILE A 21 3.25 -9.41 -10.40
C ILE A 21 3.91 -10.72 -10.85
N PRO A 22 4.37 -10.81 -12.10
CA PRO A 22 5.12 -11.97 -12.58
C PRO A 22 6.35 -12.24 -11.72
N GLY A 23 6.63 -13.52 -11.48
CA GLY A 23 7.76 -13.94 -10.64
C GLY A 23 7.40 -14.20 -9.17
N TYR A 24 6.35 -13.61 -8.62
CA TYR A 24 5.84 -14.04 -7.32
C TYR A 24 5.08 -15.36 -7.47
N TYR A 25 5.44 -16.30 -6.61
CA TYR A 25 4.78 -17.59 -6.56
C TYR A 25 3.73 -17.62 -5.47
N ASN A 26 2.48 -17.79 -5.86
CA ASN A 26 1.38 -18.07 -4.96
C ASN A 26 1.04 -19.57 -5.08
N GLU A 27 1.27 -20.32 -4.01
CA GLU A 27 0.85 -21.73 -3.96
C GLU A 27 -0.68 -21.87 -4.04
N ARG A 28 -1.36 -20.81 -3.56
CA ARG A 28 -2.82 -20.66 -3.66
C ARG A 28 -3.11 -19.43 -4.49
N PRO A 29 -3.58 -19.58 -5.72
CA PRO A 29 -4.00 -18.45 -6.54
C PRO A 29 -5.12 -17.65 -5.88
N GLY A 30 -5.15 -16.35 -6.13
CA GLY A 30 -6.18 -15.44 -5.66
C GLY A 30 -5.66 -14.41 -4.66
N ILE A 31 -6.59 -13.83 -3.90
CA ILE A 31 -6.30 -12.77 -2.96
C ILE A 31 -5.51 -13.33 -1.77
N GLN A 32 -4.31 -12.82 -1.54
CA GLN A 32 -3.47 -13.16 -0.41
C GLN A 32 -3.52 -12.05 0.63
N VAL A 33 -3.81 -12.39 1.89
CA VAL A 33 -3.73 -11.42 2.99
C VAL A 33 -2.34 -11.46 3.59
N GLY A 34 -1.61 -10.37 3.45
CA GLY A 34 -0.30 -10.16 4.06
C GLY A 34 -0.35 -9.14 5.19
N THR A 35 0.75 -8.95 5.87
CA THR A 35 0.91 -7.87 6.84
C THR A 35 2.37 -7.48 7.02
N LYS A 36 2.62 -6.46 7.85
CA LYS A 36 3.95 -6.02 8.22
C LYS A 36 4.57 -6.99 9.22
N MET A 37 5.83 -7.34 9.00
CA MET A 37 6.63 -8.02 10.02
C MET A 37 7.17 -6.98 10.98
N GLU A 38 6.84 -7.14 12.25
CA GLU A 38 7.36 -6.30 13.33
C GLU A 38 8.70 -6.82 13.86
N GLY A 39 9.40 -5.97 14.58
CA GLY A 39 10.70 -6.26 15.16
C GLY A 39 11.89 -5.85 14.29
N GLU A 40 13.01 -5.65 14.94
CA GLU A 40 14.27 -5.27 14.29
C GLU A 40 14.96 -6.51 13.70
N ILE A 41 15.49 -6.37 12.51
CA ILE A 41 16.36 -7.36 11.88
C ILE A 41 17.80 -6.95 12.14
N THR A 42 18.58 -7.81 12.80
CA THR A 42 19.97 -7.53 13.14
C THR A 42 20.91 -8.59 12.58
N LEU A 43 22.16 -8.21 12.27
CA LEU A 43 23.17 -9.15 11.82
C LEU A 43 23.81 -9.86 13.02
N GLY A 44 23.70 -11.18 13.09
CA GLY A 44 24.34 -12.02 14.10
C GLY A 44 25.84 -12.20 13.91
N LYS A 45 26.54 -12.60 14.95
CA LYS A 45 28.00 -12.87 14.92
C LYS A 45 28.38 -14.04 14.02
N ASP A 46 27.43 -14.90 13.74
CA ASP A 46 27.54 -16.06 12.82
C ASP A 46 27.30 -15.69 11.36
N GLY A 47 27.03 -14.43 11.07
CA GLY A 47 26.73 -13.94 9.73
C GLY A 47 25.28 -14.18 9.28
N ARG A 48 24.43 -14.72 10.13
CA ARG A 48 22.98 -14.85 9.87
C ARG A 48 22.22 -13.66 10.45
N TYR A 49 21.01 -13.43 9.92
CA TYR A 49 20.13 -12.39 10.46
C TYR A 49 19.26 -12.95 11.59
N ASN A 50 19.14 -12.16 12.64
CA ASN A 50 18.21 -12.41 13.74
C ASN A 50 16.90 -11.69 13.45
N PHE A 51 15.79 -12.37 13.74
CA PHE A 51 14.43 -11.87 13.60
C PHE A 51 13.73 -11.92 14.96
N ASP A 52 12.68 -11.13 15.14
CA ASP A 52 11.78 -11.34 16.25
C ASP A 52 11.03 -12.66 16.08
N GLU A 53 11.52 -13.71 16.71
CA GLU A 53 10.94 -15.05 16.62
C GLU A 53 9.52 -15.15 17.24
N GLN A 54 9.15 -14.21 18.14
CA GLN A 54 7.77 -14.10 18.63
C GLN A 54 6.87 -13.54 17.54
N GLY A 55 7.29 -12.49 16.85
CA GLY A 55 6.59 -11.92 15.72
C GLY A 55 6.45 -12.93 14.58
N VAL A 56 7.51 -13.65 14.22
CA VAL A 56 7.45 -14.72 13.21
C VAL A 56 6.41 -15.77 13.56
N ARG A 57 6.41 -16.27 14.82
CA ARG A 57 5.42 -17.26 15.27
C ARG A 57 4.00 -16.70 15.25
N PHE A 58 3.81 -15.44 15.64
CA PHE A 58 2.52 -14.77 15.60
C PHE A 58 1.95 -14.74 14.18
N LEU A 59 2.75 -14.33 13.19
CA LEU A 59 2.35 -14.31 11.78
C LEU A 59 1.96 -15.71 11.28
N LYS A 60 2.75 -16.73 11.62
CA LYS A 60 2.44 -18.12 11.26
C LYS A 60 1.15 -18.63 11.91
N GLN A 61 0.89 -18.28 13.18
CA GLN A 61 -0.34 -18.63 13.88
C GLN A 61 -1.58 -17.96 13.27
N MET A 62 -1.44 -16.75 12.73
CA MET A 62 -2.50 -16.09 11.97
C MET A 62 -2.68 -16.67 10.55
N GLY A 63 -1.81 -17.59 10.12
CA GLY A 63 -1.83 -18.13 8.75
C GLY A 63 -1.50 -17.07 7.71
N VAL A 64 -0.53 -16.20 8.02
CA VAL A 64 0.03 -15.20 7.09
C VAL A 64 1.34 -15.74 6.54
N ASP A 65 1.45 -15.81 5.24
CA ASP A 65 2.67 -16.23 4.55
C ASP A 65 3.41 -15.06 3.89
N TRP A 66 2.71 -14.00 3.50
CA TRP A 66 3.29 -12.84 2.84
C TRP A 66 3.50 -11.67 3.80
N VAL A 67 4.71 -11.15 3.83
CA VAL A 67 5.09 -10.07 4.75
C VAL A 67 5.70 -8.86 4.03
N MET A 68 5.49 -7.70 4.61
CA MET A 68 6.27 -6.50 4.35
C MET A 68 7.38 -6.40 5.38
N VAL A 69 8.62 -6.33 4.94
CA VAL A 69 9.80 -6.04 5.77
C VAL A 69 10.07 -4.54 5.69
N SER A 70 10.12 -3.87 6.84
CA SER A 70 10.23 -2.41 6.89
C SER A 70 11.66 -1.90 6.85
N ASP A 71 12.57 -2.63 7.46
CA ASP A 71 13.95 -2.17 7.58
C ASP A 71 14.91 -3.35 7.72
N VAL A 72 16.15 -3.13 7.30
CA VAL A 72 17.25 -4.11 7.37
C VAL A 72 18.54 -3.37 7.72
N PRO A 73 19.54 -4.06 8.33
CA PRO A 73 20.78 -3.41 8.77
C PRO A 73 21.56 -2.69 7.67
N GLU A 74 21.51 -3.22 6.46
CA GLU A 74 22.19 -2.65 5.30
C GLU A 74 21.29 -2.76 4.05
N HIS A 75 21.20 -1.67 3.29
CA HIS A 75 20.43 -1.63 2.07
C HIS A 75 21.30 -1.97 0.84
N ASN A 76 21.40 -3.25 0.51
CA ASN A 76 22.07 -3.77 -0.69
C ASN A 76 21.50 -5.15 -1.08
N ALA A 77 21.77 -5.59 -2.31
CA ALA A 77 21.26 -6.84 -2.85
C ALA A 77 21.64 -8.08 -2.02
N LYS A 78 22.86 -8.13 -1.48
CA LYS A 78 23.33 -9.26 -0.65
C LYS A 78 22.51 -9.41 0.62
N THR A 79 22.27 -8.32 1.33
CA THR A 79 21.44 -8.30 2.55
C THR A 79 20.00 -8.68 2.24
N TYR A 80 19.41 -8.07 1.20
CA TYR A 80 18.03 -8.35 0.79
C TYR A 80 17.83 -9.83 0.45
N LYS A 81 18.76 -10.40 -0.33
CA LYS A 81 18.72 -11.82 -0.67
C LYS A 81 18.82 -12.72 0.56
N ALA A 82 19.78 -12.46 1.45
CA ALA A 82 19.97 -13.27 2.64
C ALA A 82 18.78 -13.19 3.62
N VAL A 83 18.20 -11.99 3.80
CA VAL A 83 16.98 -11.81 4.61
C VAL A 83 15.81 -12.56 3.99
N ARG A 84 15.61 -12.46 2.67
CA ARG A 84 14.56 -13.20 1.96
C ARG A 84 14.71 -14.70 2.15
N GLU A 85 15.88 -15.27 1.89
CA GLU A 85 16.13 -16.69 2.01
C GLU A 85 15.91 -17.22 3.44
N GLN A 86 16.35 -16.47 4.44
CA GLN A 86 16.17 -16.85 5.84
C GLN A 86 14.72 -16.72 6.34
N LEU A 87 13.92 -15.81 5.78
CA LEU A 87 12.47 -15.75 6.04
C LEU A 87 11.73 -16.90 5.34
N GLU A 88 12.16 -17.28 4.12
CA GLU A 88 11.62 -18.45 3.42
C GLU A 88 11.88 -19.75 4.19
N GLU A 89 13.06 -19.92 4.82
CA GLU A 89 13.34 -21.04 5.75
C GLU A 89 12.35 -21.11 6.92
N ARG A 90 11.76 -19.97 7.33
CA ARG A 90 10.74 -19.86 8.38
C ARG A 90 9.31 -19.96 7.83
N GLY A 91 9.16 -20.16 6.51
CA GLY A 91 7.87 -20.23 5.84
C GLY A 91 7.18 -18.88 5.67
N LEU A 92 7.93 -17.79 5.65
CA LEU A 92 7.46 -16.45 5.31
C LEU A 92 8.05 -15.99 3.97
N LYS A 93 7.28 -15.25 3.19
CA LYS A 93 7.67 -14.73 1.88
C LYS A 93 7.63 -13.20 1.90
N ILE A 94 8.66 -12.55 1.40
CA ILE A 94 8.68 -11.08 1.31
C ILE A 94 7.86 -10.66 0.09
N TYR A 95 6.74 -9.98 0.32
CA TYR A 95 6.03 -9.29 -0.74
C TYR A 95 6.68 -7.93 -1.05
N ARG A 96 7.09 -7.21 -0.01
CA ARG A 96 7.74 -5.91 -0.10
C ARG A 96 8.86 -5.81 0.93
N LEU A 97 10.02 -5.33 0.51
CA LEU A 97 11.06 -4.85 1.41
C LEU A 97 11.17 -3.33 1.24
N GLN A 98 10.99 -2.59 2.31
CA GLN A 98 10.97 -1.14 2.30
C GLN A 98 12.33 -0.56 2.68
N ASN A 99 12.73 0.49 1.98
CA ASN A 99 13.74 1.42 2.46
C ASN A 99 13.04 2.74 2.81
N TYR A 100 12.98 3.09 4.08
CA TYR A 100 12.25 4.27 4.56
C TYR A 100 12.74 5.58 3.93
N GLN A 101 14.04 5.70 3.66
CA GLN A 101 14.61 6.91 3.08
C GLN A 101 14.23 7.10 1.60
N LEU A 102 13.81 6.03 0.93
CA LEU A 102 13.52 6.01 -0.51
C LEU A 102 12.04 5.77 -0.81
N HIS A 103 11.23 5.50 0.21
CA HIS A 103 9.79 5.27 0.04
C HIS A 103 9.05 6.54 -0.38
N ASN A 104 9.42 7.69 0.18
CA ASN A 104 8.92 9.01 -0.18
C ASN A 104 10.08 10.01 -0.13
N MET A 105 10.33 10.69 -1.22
CA MET A 105 11.53 11.53 -1.39
C MET A 105 11.14 12.96 -1.69
N SER A 106 11.07 13.80 -0.65
CA SER A 106 10.71 15.23 -0.78
C SER A 106 11.58 15.96 -1.82
N ALA A 107 12.89 15.67 -1.84
CA ALA A 107 13.81 16.27 -2.79
C ALA A 107 13.45 15.95 -4.25
N VAL A 108 12.92 14.76 -4.51
CA VAL A 108 12.48 14.33 -5.85
C VAL A 108 11.15 14.99 -6.22
N THR A 109 10.16 14.90 -5.33
CA THR A 109 8.84 15.44 -5.59
C THR A 109 8.85 16.97 -5.79
N LEU A 110 9.69 17.66 -4.99
CA LEU A 110 9.72 19.13 -4.96
C LEU A 110 10.89 19.73 -5.77
N GLY A 111 11.68 18.93 -6.48
CA GLY A 111 12.79 19.40 -7.30
C GLY A 111 13.91 20.07 -6.51
N LEU A 112 14.17 19.65 -5.26
CA LEU A 112 15.17 20.27 -4.39
C LEU A 112 16.59 19.90 -4.84
N PRO A 113 17.64 20.61 -4.38
CA PRO A 113 19.02 20.43 -4.86
C PRO A 113 19.55 18.99 -4.79
N ASP A 114 19.05 18.18 -3.88
CA ASP A 114 19.46 16.78 -3.66
C ASP A 114 18.73 15.76 -4.55
N ARG A 115 17.86 16.24 -5.45
CA ARG A 115 16.99 15.41 -6.28
C ARG A 115 17.72 14.28 -6.99
N ASP A 116 18.76 14.61 -7.75
CA ASP A 116 19.43 13.61 -8.60
C ASP A 116 20.16 12.56 -7.77
N ARG A 117 20.80 12.94 -6.67
CA ARG A 117 21.42 11.97 -5.74
C ARG A 117 20.36 11.02 -5.15
N MET A 118 19.17 11.51 -4.80
CA MET A 118 18.10 10.66 -4.29
C MET A 118 17.54 9.74 -5.37
N ILE A 119 17.44 10.21 -6.61
CA ILE A 119 17.04 9.37 -7.74
C ILE A 119 18.07 8.25 -7.94
N ASP A 120 19.37 8.55 -7.98
CA ASP A 120 20.43 7.53 -8.17
C ASP A 120 20.38 6.45 -7.08
N ARG A 121 20.15 6.85 -5.82
CA ARG A 121 19.96 5.89 -4.72
C ARG A 121 18.70 5.03 -4.91
N TYR A 122 17.61 5.61 -5.42
CA TYR A 122 16.39 4.88 -5.70
C TYR A 122 16.59 3.87 -6.84
N LEU A 123 17.29 4.25 -7.91
CA LEU A 123 17.62 3.34 -9.00
C LEU A 123 18.46 2.15 -8.52
N GLN A 124 19.44 2.40 -7.66
CA GLN A 124 20.25 1.33 -7.06
C GLN A 124 19.38 0.41 -6.19
N TYR A 125 18.50 0.96 -5.36
CA TYR A 125 17.56 0.18 -4.54
C TYR A 125 16.67 -0.74 -5.39
N ILE A 126 16.13 -0.24 -6.50
CA ILE A 126 15.31 -1.05 -7.41
C ILE A 126 16.15 -2.17 -8.06
N SER A 127 17.38 -1.88 -8.45
CA SER A 127 18.29 -2.89 -8.99
C SER A 127 18.63 -3.97 -7.95
N ASP A 128 18.91 -3.56 -6.70
CA ASP A 128 19.21 -4.47 -5.59
C ASP A 128 18.03 -5.38 -5.23
N LEU A 129 16.81 -4.86 -5.29
CA LEU A 129 15.59 -5.67 -5.10
C LEU A 129 15.47 -6.76 -6.19
N GLY A 130 15.67 -6.38 -7.45
CA GLY A 130 15.61 -7.33 -8.56
C GLY A 130 16.67 -8.43 -8.45
N GLU A 131 17.93 -8.08 -8.14
CA GLU A 131 19.02 -9.03 -7.90
C GLU A 131 18.72 -9.96 -6.73
N ALA A 132 18.07 -9.45 -5.68
CA ALA A 132 17.67 -10.23 -4.52
C ALA A 132 16.42 -11.11 -4.79
N GLY A 133 15.77 -11.02 -5.94
CA GLY A 133 14.53 -11.76 -6.25
C GLY A 133 13.29 -11.21 -5.53
N ILE A 134 13.30 -9.93 -5.17
CA ILE A 134 12.15 -9.22 -4.59
C ILE A 134 11.57 -8.31 -5.68
N HIS A 135 10.48 -8.75 -6.31
CA HIS A 135 9.97 -8.13 -7.53
C HIS A 135 8.93 -7.03 -7.32
N TYR A 136 8.76 -6.53 -6.08
CA TYR A 136 7.80 -5.47 -5.82
C TYR A 136 8.35 -4.40 -4.86
N ALA A 137 8.08 -3.15 -5.20
CA ALA A 137 8.31 -1.98 -4.35
C ALA A 137 7.06 -1.11 -4.29
N THR A 138 6.85 -0.42 -3.17
CA THR A 138 5.87 0.68 -3.06
C THR A 138 6.63 2.00 -3.01
N TYR A 139 6.17 2.98 -3.76
CA TYR A 139 6.65 4.35 -3.76
C TYR A 139 5.51 5.32 -3.47
N ALA A 140 5.79 6.42 -2.79
CA ALA A 140 4.86 7.52 -2.57
C ALA A 140 5.50 8.84 -3.04
N HIS A 141 4.70 9.75 -3.60
CA HIS A 141 5.17 11.00 -4.19
C HIS A 141 4.57 12.22 -3.49
N MET A 142 4.54 12.19 -2.15
CA MET A 142 3.79 13.16 -1.35
C MET A 142 4.51 14.50 -1.13
N GLY A 143 5.82 14.57 -1.30
CA GLY A 143 6.63 15.79 -1.11
C GLY A 143 6.86 16.18 0.36
N ASN A 144 5.84 16.15 1.20
CA ASN A 144 5.91 16.50 2.61
C ASN A 144 5.20 15.49 3.53
N GLY A 145 5.16 14.22 3.13
CA GLY A 145 4.74 13.11 3.96
C GLY A 145 3.23 12.98 4.20
N ILE A 146 2.89 12.21 5.21
CA ILE A 146 1.51 11.94 5.64
C ILE A 146 1.09 12.97 6.68
N TRP A 147 -0.12 13.53 6.56
CA TRP A 147 -0.62 14.55 7.47
C TRP A 147 -1.75 14.02 8.35
N ARG A 148 -1.61 14.27 9.66
CA ARG A 148 -2.62 13.96 10.69
C ARG A 148 -2.75 15.11 11.67
N GLY A 149 -3.84 15.11 12.42
CA GLY A 149 -4.01 16.00 13.55
C GLY A 149 -3.00 15.73 14.67
N ASN A 150 -2.75 16.72 15.51
CA ASN A 150 -1.77 16.63 16.61
C ASN A 150 -2.20 15.65 17.73
N ILE A 151 -3.48 15.31 17.80
CA ILE A 151 -4.07 14.47 18.85
C ILE A 151 -4.76 13.28 18.19
N ARG A 152 -4.50 12.09 18.72
CA ARG A 152 -5.28 10.90 18.35
C ARG A 152 -6.69 11.04 18.93
N ARG A 153 -7.67 10.61 18.15
CA ARG A 153 -9.09 10.78 18.48
C ARG A 153 -9.71 9.46 18.88
N GLU A 154 -10.67 9.54 19.79
CA GLU A 154 -11.41 8.37 20.25
C GLU A 154 -12.30 7.82 19.13
N VAL A 155 -12.28 6.49 19.00
CA VAL A 155 -13.16 5.69 18.15
C VAL A 155 -13.87 4.63 18.99
N ARG A 156 -14.53 3.65 18.39
CA ARG A 156 -15.33 2.64 19.09
C ARG A 156 -14.65 2.08 20.36
N GLY A 157 -15.36 2.12 21.49
CA GLY A 157 -14.94 1.47 22.75
C GLY A 157 -13.77 2.13 23.44
N GLY A 158 -13.49 3.40 23.16
CA GLY A 158 -12.37 4.13 23.76
C GLY A 158 -11.02 3.83 23.13
N ALA A 159 -10.96 3.08 22.03
CA ALA A 159 -9.74 2.97 21.22
C ALA A 159 -9.42 4.32 20.58
N THR A 160 -8.14 4.56 20.25
CA THR A 160 -7.73 5.83 19.62
C THR A 160 -7.06 5.62 18.28
N ALA A 161 -7.30 6.57 17.35
CA ALA A 161 -6.82 6.49 15.98
C ALA A 161 -6.27 7.83 15.48
N GLY A 162 -5.47 7.79 14.43
CA GLY A 162 -5.11 8.95 13.63
C GLY A 162 -6.34 9.52 12.93
N GLY A 163 -6.29 10.80 12.64
CA GLY A 163 -7.33 11.49 11.90
C GLY A 163 -6.84 12.86 11.46
N LEU A 164 -7.59 13.49 10.59
CA LEU A 164 -7.27 14.83 10.10
C LEU A 164 -8.52 15.68 10.04
N ASP A 165 -8.38 16.92 10.49
CA ASP A 165 -9.37 17.96 10.37
C ASP A 165 -8.64 19.20 9.85
N LEU A 166 -9.02 19.70 8.69
CA LEU A 166 -8.34 20.84 8.06
C LEU A 166 -8.47 22.13 8.85
N GLU A 167 -9.47 22.22 9.74
CA GLU A 167 -9.69 23.37 10.61
C GLU A 167 -8.90 23.29 11.95
N ALA A 168 -8.26 22.16 12.22
CA ALA A 168 -7.49 21.92 13.44
C ALA A 168 -5.97 21.96 13.19
N PRO A 169 -5.14 22.09 14.25
CA PRO A 169 -3.69 21.99 14.10
C PRO A 169 -3.25 20.63 13.53
N ASN A 170 -2.42 20.67 12.50
CA ASN A 170 -1.95 19.51 11.77
C ASN A 170 -0.43 19.43 11.76
N LYS A 171 0.11 18.22 11.63
CA LYS A 171 1.54 17.98 11.44
C LYS A 171 1.76 16.81 10.46
N SER A 172 2.92 16.77 9.84
CA SER A 172 3.40 15.56 9.17
C SER A 172 3.80 14.52 10.21
N ILE A 173 3.41 13.26 10.00
CA ILE A 173 3.71 12.15 10.91
C ILE A 173 4.68 11.13 10.32
N ALA A 174 5.04 11.26 9.03
CA ALA A 174 5.93 10.33 8.34
C ALA A 174 6.75 11.03 7.25
N PHE A 175 7.96 10.55 7.04
CA PHE A 175 8.88 10.97 5.97
C PHE A 175 9.45 12.38 6.12
N GLY A 176 9.49 12.92 7.32
CA GLY A 176 10.11 14.20 7.66
C GLY A 176 9.32 14.98 8.70
N ASP A 177 9.99 15.92 9.34
CA ASP A 177 9.40 16.84 10.31
C ASP A 177 8.97 18.12 9.58
N PHE A 178 7.76 18.11 9.06
CA PHE A 178 7.19 19.25 8.36
C PHE A 178 6.11 19.91 9.19
N GLU A 179 6.03 21.24 9.11
CA GLU A 179 5.12 22.04 9.89
C GLU A 179 4.07 22.73 9.01
N TRP A 180 2.93 22.93 9.57
CA TRP A 180 1.86 23.78 9.05
C TRP A 180 2.15 25.25 9.36
N PRO A 181 1.81 26.26 8.49
CA PRO A 181 1.06 26.11 7.24
C PRO A 181 1.89 25.91 5.97
N LEU A 182 3.20 26.00 6.02
CA LEU A 182 4.09 25.89 4.86
C LEU A 182 5.30 25.02 5.19
N SER A 183 5.29 23.77 4.75
CA SER A 183 6.33 22.78 5.06
C SER A 183 7.73 23.15 4.53
N HIS A 184 7.79 23.95 3.46
CA HIS A 184 9.04 24.33 2.81
C HIS A 184 9.13 25.86 2.60
N GLY A 185 8.43 26.65 3.42
CA GLY A 185 8.44 28.11 3.39
C GLY A 185 7.81 28.76 2.14
N ARG A 186 7.25 27.96 1.21
CA ARG A 186 6.56 28.44 0.01
C ARG A 186 5.43 27.51 -0.42
N VAL A 187 4.63 28.00 -1.34
CA VAL A 187 3.66 27.19 -2.10
C VAL A 187 4.32 26.71 -3.39
N PHE A 188 4.10 25.43 -3.73
CA PHE A 188 4.51 24.82 -4.99
C PHE A 188 3.39 24.87 -6.01
N GLY A 189 3.73 25.03 -7.30
CA GLY A 189 2.77 24.93 -8.39
C GLY A 189 2.52 23.49 -8.81
N GLU A 190 1.32 23.21 -9.30
CA GLU A 190 1.01 21.85 -9.81
C GLU A 190 1.88 21.45 -10.99
N ASP A 191 2.13 22.37 -11.93
CA ASP A 191 2.99 22.11 -13.09
C ASP A 191 4.41 21.72 -12.66
N GLU A 192 4.95 22.39 -11.62
CA GLU A 192 6.26 22.07 -11.05
C GLU A 192 6.30 20.63 -10.50
N ILE A 193 5.22 20.19 -9.80
CA ILE A 193 5.12 18.82 -9.28
C ILE A 193 5.03 17.82 -10.43
N TRP A 194 4.26 18.12 -11.48
CA TRP A 194 4.17 17.27 -12.68
C TRP A 194 5.50 17.15 -13.42
N GLU A 195 6.25 18.23 -13.60
CA GLU A 195 7.57 18.24 -14.24
C GLU A 195 8.57 17.39 -13.45
N ASN A 196 8.56 17.49 -12.12
CA ASN A 196 9.42 16.69 -11.25
C ASN A 196 9.07 15.20 -11.31
N TYR A 197 7.77 14.85 -11.36
CA TYR A 197 7.34 13.48 -11.53
C TYR A 197 7.80 12.90 -12.89
N GLU A 198 7.57 13.62 -13.97
CA GLU A 198 7.98 13.19 -15.30
C GLU A 198 9.50 12.98 -15.39
N TYR A 199 10.29 13.91 -14.83
CA TYR A 199 11.74 13.78 -14.73
C TYR A 199 12.17 12.54 -13.97
N PHE A 200 11.54 12.25 -12.85
CA PHE A 200 11.81 11.07 -12.03
C PHE A 200 11.43 9.77 -12.73
N ILE A 201 10.18 9.68 -13.20
CA ILE A 201 9.66 8.40 -13.70
C ILE A 201 10.35 7.95 -14.99
N LYS A 202 10.80 8.88 -15.83
CA LYS A 202 11.59 8.58 -17.05
C LYS A 202 12.93 7.93 -16.73
N LYS A 203 13.53 8.24 -15.57
CA LYS A 203 14.78 7.61 -15.10
C LYS A 203 14.52 6.25 -14.44
N VAL A 204 13.41 6.12 -13.74
CA VAL A 204 13.04 4.90 -12.99
C VAL A 204 12.57 3.77 -13.92
N LYS A 205 11.75 4.10 -14.91
CA LYS A 205 11.14 3.14 -15.83
C LYS A 205 12.14 2.11 -16.39
N PRO A 206 13.25 2.48 -17.06
CA PRO A 206 14.14 1.50 -17.66
C PRO A 206 14.84 0.60 -16.62
N VAL A 207 15.10 1.11 -15.44
CA VAL A 207 15.72 0.32 -14.35
C VAL A 207 14.72 -0.67 -13.77
N ALA A 208 13.49 -0.26 -13.53
CA ALA A 208 12.42 -1.13 -13.04
C ALA A 208 12.14 -2.29 -14.02
N GLU A 209 12.08 -1.99 -15.32
CA GLU A 209 11.89 -2.99 -16.37
C GLU A 209 13.06 -3.97 -16.45
N SER A 210 14.30 -3.46 -16.45
CA SER A 210 15.51 -4.30 -16.52
C SER A 210 15.68 -5.18 -15.27
N ALA A 211 15.35 -4.67 -14.08
CA ALA A 211 15.42 -5.41 -12.83
C ALA A 211 14.23 -6.36 -12.62
N GLY A 212 13.19 -6.27 -13.44
CA GLY A 212 11.94 -7.03 -13.26
C GLY A 212 11.21 -6.68 -11.98
N VAL A 213 11.31 -5.42 -11.52
CA VAL A 213 10.66 -4.93 -10.32
C VAL A 213 9.44 -4.10 -10.68
N TYR A 214 8.32 -4.41 -10.06
CA TYR A 214 7.04 -3.72 -10.21
C TYR A 214 6.88 -2.68 -9.12
N ILE A 215 6.67 -1.42 -9.50
CA ILE A 215 6.55 -0.30 -8.57
C ILE A 215 5.09 0.10 -8.47
N GLY A 216 4.48 -0.17 -7.32
CA GLY A 216 3.12 0.29 -7.00
C GLY A 216 3.15 1.66 -6.35
N ILE A 217 2.59 2.67 -7.01
CA ILE A 217 2.56 4.02 -6.46
C ILE A 217 1.35 4.18 -5.56
N HIS A 218 1.63 4.60 -4.33
CA HIS A 218 0.63 4.82 -3.28
C HIS A 218 -0.08 6.17 -3.47
N PRO A 219 -1.39 6.28 -3.18
CA PRO A 219 -2.07 7.56 -3.15
C PRO A 219 -1.44 8.53 -2.16
N ASP A 220 -1.64 9.81 -2.39
CA ASP A 220 -1.35 10.83 -1.39
C ASP A 220 -2.17 10.60 -0.11
N ASP A 221 -1.62 10.99 1.04
CA ASP A 221 -2.25 10.81 2.34
C ASP A 221 -2.17 12.11 3.20
N PRO A 222 -3.26 12.89 3.25
CA PRO A 222 -4.52 12.73 2.52
C PRO A 222 -4.38 13.09 1.04
N PRO A 223 -5.27 12.57 0.17
CA PRO A 223 -5.31 12.94 -1.24
C PRO A 223 -6.04 14.27 -1.49
N VAL A 224 -6.04 14.76 -2.71
CA VAL A 224 -6.84 15.87 -3.26
C VAL A 224 -6.39 17.25 -2.80
N TYR A 225 -6.05 17.41 -1.53
CA TYR A 225 -5.81 18.72 -0.91
C TYR A 225 -4.36 19.19 -1.08
N THR A 226 -4.17 20.53 -1.11
CA THR A 226 -2.85 21.10 -0.91
C THR A 226 -2.48 21.04 0.58
N MET A 227 -1.43 20.30 0.91
CA MET A 227 -0.98 20.13 2.29
C MET A 227 0.26 20.99 2.54
N ALA A 228 0.14 21.96 3.46
CA ALA A 228 1.23 22.85 3.85
C ALA A 228 2.04 23.42 2.66
N GLY A 229 1.33 23.88 1.63
CA GLY A 229 1.90 24.48 0.43
C GLY A 229 2.31 23.48 -0.68
N VAL A 230 2.11 22.18 -0.50
CA VAL A 230 2.41 21.14 -1.51
C VAL A 230 1.10 20.58 -2.07
N PRO A 231 0.80 20.76 -3.37
CA PRO A 231 -0.39 20.22 -3.99
C PRO A 231 -0.32 18.70 -4.15
N ARG A 232 -1.46 18.03 -3.94
CA ARG A 232 -1.65 16.58 -4.11
C ARG A 232 -2.32 16.31 -5.45
N CYS A 233 -1.69 16.74 -6.55
CA CYS A 233 -2.31 16.78 -7.88
C CYS A 233 -2.06 15.53 -8.72
N ILE A 234 -1.04 14.70 -8.40
CA ILE A 234 -0.68 13.53 -9.21
C ILE A 234 -1.40 12.29 -8.72
N PHE A 235 -1.11 11.84 -7.50
CA PHE A 235 -1.68 10.63 -6.90
C PHE A 235 -2.79 10.97 -5.90
N GLY A 236 -3.41 12.12 -6.08
CA GLY A 236 -4.49 12.66 -5.25
C GLY A 236 -5.90 12.37 -5.76
N ASN A 237 -6.08 11.89 -7.00
CA ASN A 237 -7.37 11.54 -7.57
C ASN A 237 -7.23 10.67 -8.82
N PHE A 238 -8.38 10.23 -9.35
CA PHE A 238 -8.44 9.33 -10.51
C PHE A 238 -7.79 9.90 -11.78
N GLU A 239 -8.06 11.15 -12.11
CA GLU A 239 -7.49 11.78 -13.31
C GLU A 239 -5.98 11.99 -13.21
N GLY A 240 -5.47 12.34 -12.02
CA GLY A 240 -4.04 12.41 -11.75
C GLY A 240 -3.35 11.07 -11.96
N TYR A 241 -3.92 9.98 -11.44
CA TYR A 241 -3.41 8.63 -11.67
C TYR A 241 -3.40 8.24 -13.14
N LYS A 242 -4.45 8.54 -13.90
CA LYS A 242 -4.50 8.25 -15.35
C LYS A 242 -3.35 8.92 -16.08
N ARG A 243 -3.20 10.24 -15.88
CA ARG A 243 -2.10 11.01 -16.48
C ARG A 243 -0.73 10.50 -16.06
N ALA A 244 -0.55 10.17 -14.77
CA ALA A 244 0.73 9.66 -14.26
C ALA A 244 1.11 8.31 -14.88
N LEU A 245 0.16 7.40 -15.03
CA LEU A 245 0.38 6.11 -15.67
C LEU A 245 0.65 6.23 -17.17
N GLU A 246 0.03 7.19 -17.86
CA GLU A 246 0.31 7.51 -19.27
C GLU A 246 1.73 8.07 -19.43
N ILE A 247 2.18 8.98 -18.58
CA ILE A 247 3.55 9.51 -18.58
C ILE A 247 4.57 8.41 -18.32
N ALA A 248 4.30 7.53 -17.37
CA ALA A 248 5.17 6.40 -17.05
C ALA A 248 5.29 5.42 -18.21
N ASP A 249 4.19 5.11 -18.89
CA ASP A 249 4.11 4.20 -20.03
C ASP A 249 5.01 2.96 -19.86
N SER A 250 4.81 2.20 -18.79
CA SER A 250 5.64 1.04 -18.42
C SER A 250 4.77 -0.05 -17.79
N PRO A 251 4.95 -1.33 -18.16
CA PRO A 251 4.26 -2.43 -17.51
C PRO A 251 4.66 -2.58 -16.03
N ASN A 252 5.83 -2.09 -15.65
CA ASN A 252 6.39 -2.19 -14.31
C ASN A 252 6.02 -1.03 -13.37
N ILE A 253 5.32 -0.03 -13.89
CA ILE A 253 4.79 1.08 -13.08
C ILE A 253 3.28 0.94 -13.00
N GLY A 254 2.76 0.88 -11.79
CA GLY A 254 1.34 0.70 -11.50
C GLY A 254 0.97 1.26 -10.13
N VAL A 255 0.00 0.66 -9.46
CA VAL A 255 -0.62 1.22 -8.28
C VAL A 255 -0.57 0.27 -7.08
N CYS A 256 -0.20 0.81 -5.93
CA CYS A 256 -0.55 0.31 -4.62
C CYS A 256 -1.80 1.06 -4.17
N LEU A 257 -2.98 0.52 -4.41
CA LEU A 257 -4.21 1.22 -4.04
C LEU A 257 -4.40 1.17 -2.52
N CYS A 258 -4.36 2.32 -1.87
CA CYS A 258 -4.81 2.45 -0.49
C CYS A 258 -6.30 2.84 -0.47
N VAL A 259 -7.14 1.90 -0.10
CA VAL A 259 -8.59 2.11 0.02
C VAL A 259 -8.87 3.22 1.04
N GLY A 260 -8.15 3.24 2.17
CA GLY A 260 -8.30 4.29 3.17
C GLY A 260 -8.07 5.70 2.63
N CYS A 261 -6.98 5.93 1.89
CA CYS A 261 -6.73 7.24 1.26
C CYS A 261 -7.84 7.58 0.25
N TRP A 262 -8.32 6.59 -0.50
CA TRP A 262 -9.45 6.81 -1.42
C TRP A 262 -10.71 7.26 -0.68
N LEU A 263 -10.98 6.64 0.49
CA LEU A 263 -12.10 7.00 1.35
C LEU A 263 -11.92 8.37 2.04
N GLU A 264 -10.69 8.78 2.34
CA GLU A 264 -10.40 10.12 2.85
C GLU A 264 -10.79 11.21 1.83
N GLY A 265 -10.50 10.99 0.55
CA GLY A 265 -10.91 11.90 -0.52
C GLY A 265 -12.40 11.82 -0.86
N GLY A 266 -13.04 10.67 -0.63
CA GLY A 266 -14.46 10.46 -0.92
C GLY A 266 -14.81 10.75 -2.39
N ASP A 267 -15.89 11.47 -2.63
CA ASP A 267 -16.35 11.81 -4.00
C ASP A 267 -15.33 12.66 -4.79
N LEU A 268 -14.45 13.38 -4.09
CA LEU A 268 -13.41 14.19 -4.74
C LEU A 268 -12.35 13.36 -5.45
N MET A 269 -12.29 12.05 -5.18
CA MET A 269 -11.40 11.14 -5.89
C MET A 269 -11.80 10.90 -7.36
N GLY A 270 -13.04 11.21 -7.73
CA GLY A 270 -13.57 11.11 -9.10
C GLY A 270 -14.07 9.73 -9.50
N CYS A 271 -13.83 8.70 -8.70
CA CYS A 271 -14.44 7.36 -8.83
C CYS A 271 -14.39 6.61 -7.49
N THR A 272 -15.22 5.57 -7.35
CA THR A 272 -15.21 4.69 -6.19
C THR A 272 -13.99 3.77 -6.16
N PRO A 273 -13.59 3.21 -5.00
CA PRO A 273 -12.55 2.18 -4.94
C PRO A 273 -12.80 1.01 -5.89
N VAL A 274 -14.05 0.56 -6.00
CA VAL A 274 -14.46 -0.55 -6.89
C VAL A 274 -14.23 -0.21 -8.37
N GLU A 275 -14.65 0.96 -8.81
CA GLU A 275 -14.42 1.42 -10.18
C GLU A 275 -12.93 1.55 -10.50
N PHE A 276 -12.13 2.03 -9.54
CA PHE A 276 -10.69 2.15 -9.73
C PHE A 276 -9.99 0.78 -9.79
N ILE A 277 -10.40 -0.18 -8.97
CA ILE A 277 -9.93 -1.57 -9.04
C ILE A 277 -10.16 -2.13 -10.45
N LYS A 278 -11.38 -2.01 -10.97
CA LYS A 278 -11.73 -2.48 -12.32
C LYS A 278 -10.90 -1.79 -13.41
N TYR A 279 -10.80 -0.46 -13.35
CA TYR A 279 -9.97 0.33 -14.28
C TYR A 279 -8.49 -0.10 -14.31
N LEU A 280 -7.90 -0.29 -13.12
CA LEU A 280 -6.49 -0.66 -13.00
C LEU A 280 -6.23 -2.10 -13.43
N THR A 281 -7.15 -3.01 -13.13
CA THR A 281 -6.99 -4.43 -13.47
C THR A 281 -7.07 -4.67 -14.98
N GLU A 282 -8.01 -4.02 -15.68
CA GLU A 282 -8.11 -4.04 -17.14
C GLU A 282 -6.78 -3.63 -17.83
N ARG A 283 -6.02 -2.75 -17.17
CA ARG A 283 -4.73 -2.22 -17.65
C ARG A 283 -3.53 -2.93 -17.06
N LYS A 284 -3.74 -3.95 -16.21
CA LYS A 284 -2.68 -4.67 -15.49
C LYS A 284 -1.81 -3.73 -14.64
N LYS A 285 -2.44 -2.76 -13.98
CA LYS A 285 -1.76 -1.73 -13.18
C LYS A 285 -2.04 -1.83 -11.68
N LEU A 286 -2.89 -2.75 -11.23
CA LEU A 286 -3.14 -2.99 -9.81
C LEU A 286 -2.15 -4.03 -9.28
N PHE A 287 -1.22 -3.62 -8.43
CA PHE A 287 -0.17 -4.52 -7.94
C PHE A 287 -0.37 -4.96 -6.49
N LYS A 288 -0.94 -4.10 -5.66
CA LYS A 288 -1.16 -4.33 -4.24
C LYS A 288 -2.28 -3.44 -3.73
N LEU A 289 -2.91 -3.82 -2.61
CA LEU A 289 -3.82 -2.95 -1.89
C LEU A 289 -3.44 -2.81 -0.42
N HIS A 290 -3.68 -1.61 0.11
CA HIS A 290 -3.91 -1.37 1.52
C HIS A 290 -5.41 -1.27 1.77
N VAL A 291 -5.91 -2.01 2.75
CA VAL A 291 -7.36 -2.08 3.05
C VAL A 291 -7.58 -1.62 4.48
N ARG A 292 -8.00 -0.37 4.64
CA ARG A 292 -8.41 0.26 5.91
C ARG A 292 -9.66 1.10 5.69
N ASN A 293 -10.33 1.45 6.78
CA ASN A 293 -11.55 2.25 6.74
C ASN A 293 -11.38 3.55 7.54
N VAL A 294 -12.20 4.53 7.23
CA VAL A 294 -12.28 5.82 7.93
C VAL A 294 -13.73 6.14 8.26
N THR A 295 -13.94 7.01 9.25
CA THR A 295 -15.29 7.34 9.74
C THR A 295 -16.14 8.11 8.75
N GLN A 296 -15.52 8.94 7.91
CA GLN A 296 -16.13 9.80 6.89
C GLN A 296 -15.04 10.42 6.02
N PRO A 297 -15.37 11.07 4.87
CA PRO A 297 -14.41 11.80 4.06
C PRO A 297 -13.87 13.04 4.79
N LEU A 298 -12.66 13.50 4.38
CA LEU A 298 -11.97 14.66 4.99
C LEU A 298 -12.76 15.98 4.89
N TYR A 299 -13.56 16.15 3.83
CA TYR A 299 -14.39 17.36 3.67
C TYR A 299 -15.64 17.39 4.56
N ALA A 300 -15.97 16.29 5.23
CA ALA A 300 -17.08 16.26 6.18
C ALA A 300 -16.71 17.06 7.46
N PRO A 301 -17.70 17.66 8.15
CA PRO A 301 -17.44 18.44 9.37
C PRO A 301 -16.64 17.66 10.41
N GLY A 302 -15.53 18.23 10.88
CA GLY A 302 -14.62 17.60 11.83
C GLY A 302 -13.59 16.65 11.19
N GLY A 303 -13.56 16.55 9.84
CA GLY A 303 -12.62 15.71 9.13
C GLY A 303 -12.86 14.20 9.33
N PHE A 304 -11.86 13.36 9.08
CA PHE A 304 -11.95 11.93 9.27
C PHE A 304 -11.17 11.43 10.49
N ASN A 305 -11.53 10.25 10.98
CA ASN A 305 -10.67 9.42 11.81
C ASN A 305 -10.47 8.06 11.12
N GLU A 306 -9.28 7.51 11.22
CA GLU A 306 -9.06 6.09 10.97
C GLU A 306 -9.88 5.30 11.99
N THR A 307 -10.34 4.09 11.63
CA THR A 307 -11.21 3.32 12.51
C THR A 307 -11.04 1.82 12.28
N PHE A 308 -11.79 1.03 13.02
CA PHE A 308 -11.88 -0.41 12.79
C PHE A 308 -12.38 -0.72 11.38
N PRO A 309 -11.95 -1.81 10.74
CA PRO A 309 -12.35 -2.13 9.39
C PRO A 309 -13.86 -2.31 9.24
N ASP A 310 -14.53 -2.77 10.31
CA ASP A 310 -15.99 -2.98 10.38
C ASP A 310 -16.79 -1.77 10.89
N ALA A 311 -16.14 -0.63 11.17
CA ALA A 311 -16.78 0.55 11.78
C ALA A 311 -16.62 1.84 10.96
N GLY A 312 -16.11 1.77 9.75
CA GLY A 312 -16.02 2.91 8.83
C GLY A 312 -17.30 3.11 8.02
N TYR A 313 -17.31 4.19 7.23
CA TYR A 313 -18.47 4.53 6.43
C TYR A 313 -18.62 3.71 5.14
N TYR A 314 -17.56 2.97 4.76
CA TYR A 314 -17.55 2.17 3.54
C TYR A 314 -17.64 0.67 3.84
N ASN A 315 -18.35 -0.06 2.99
CA ASN A 315 -18.43 -1.52 3.09
C ASN A 315 -17.19 -2.16 2.42
N LEU A 316 -16.24 -2.65 3.21
CA LEU A 316 -15.03 -3.28 2.68
C LEU A 316 -15.30 -4.62 1.96
N THR A 317 -16.48 -5.23 2.15
CA THR A 317 -16.89 -6.42 1.37
C THR A 317 -16.92 -6.10 -0.12
N ASP A 318 -17.42 -4.92 -0.51
CA ASP A 318 -17.50 -4.50 -1.91
C ASP A 318 -16.13 -4.44 -2.60
N VAL A 319 -15.08 -4.09 -1.82
CA VAL A 319 -13.68 -4.11 -2.29
C VAL A 319 -13.22 -5.54 -2.57
N ILE A 320 -13.51 -6.48 -1.64
CA ILE A 320 -13.08 -7.87 -1.79
C ILE A 320 -13.85 -8.56 -2.92
N GLU A 321 -15.16 -8.29 -3.04
CA GLU A 321 -15.98 -8.76 -4.16
C GLU A 321 -15.44 -8.25 -5.51
N ALA A 322 -15.10 -6.96 -5.60
CA ALA A 322 -14.51 -6.40 -6.82
C ALA A 322 -13.17 -7.05 -7.18
N LEU A 323 -12.33 -7.37 -6.19
CA LEU A 323 -11.06 -8.07 -6.41
C LEU A 323 -11.28 -9.51 -6.90
N ASP A 324 -12.30 -10.20 -6.36
CA ASP A 324 -12.66 -11.55 -6.79
C ASP A 324 -13.25 -11.55 -8.22
N GLU A 325 -14.15 -10.61 -8.53
CA GLU A 325 -14.72 -10.43 -9.88
C GLU A 325 -13.65 -10.25 -10.97
N VAL A 326 -12.58 -9.51 -10.67
CA VAL A 326 -11.47 -9.28 -11.62
C VAL A 326 -10.39 -10.34 -11.57
N ASN A 327 -10.57 -11.40 -10.77
CA ASN A 327 -9.61 -12.46 -10.54
C ASN A 327 -8.23 -11.94 -10.08
N PHE A 328 -8.22 -11.00 -9.14
CA PHE A 328 -6.99 -10.46 -8.58
C PHE A 328 -6.16 -11.55 -7.92
N ASP A 329 -4.91 -11.72 -8.37
CA ASP A 329 -3.93 -12.64 -7.80
C ASP A 329 -2.74 -11.86 -7.23
N GLY A 330 -2.92 -11.34 -6.03
CA GLY A 330 -1.92 -10.48 -5.39
C GLY A 330 -2.17 -10.30 -3.91
N CYS A 331 -1.39 -9.40 -3.29
CA CYS A 331 -1.42 -9.17 -1.86
C CYS A 331 -2.28 -7.97 -1.49
N ILE A 332 -3.17 -8.18 -0.52
CA ILE A 332 -3.83 -7.11 0.22
C ILE A 332 -3.31 -7.12 1.67
N MET A 333 -3.31 -5.99 2.33
CA MET A 333 -2.92 -5.90 3.74
C MET A 333 -3.66 -4.77 4.44
N ASN A 334 -3.75 -4.87 5.76
CA ASN A 334 -4.06 -3.71 6.58
C ASN A 334 -2.98 -2.63 6.38
N ASP A 335 -3.25 -1.44 6.87
CA ASP A 335 -2.34 -0.30 6.75
C ASP A 335 -2.11 0.33 8.12
N HIS A 336 -2.83 1.38 8.46
CA HIS A 336 -2.68 2.00 9.76
C HIS A 336 -3.48 1.25 10.84
N LEU A 337 -2.83 0.93 11.94
CA LEU A 337 -3.46 0.33 13.11
C LEU A 337 -3.91 1.39 14.11
N ILE A 338 -4.94 1.06 14.88
CA ILE A 338 -5.45 1.90 15.96
C ILE A 338 -4.89 1.46 17.31
N ASP A 339 -4.90 2.33 18.31
CA ASP A 339 -4.51 1.97 19.67
C ASP A 339 -5.70 1.35 20.39
N MET A 340 -5.63 0.06 20.67
CA MET A 340 -6.69 -0.66 21.37
C MET A 340 -6.14 -1.50 22.55
N VAL A 341 -7.03 -1.94 23.42
CA VAL A 341 -6.68 -2.83 24.51
C VAL A 341 -6.01 -4.10 24.00
N GLY A 342 -4.93 -4.52 24.64
CA GLY A 342 -4.11 -5.66 24.24
C GLY A 342 -2.96 -5.30 23.31
N GLY A 343 -2.88 -4.03 22.88
CA GLY A 343 -1.74 -3.47 22.15
C GLY A 343 -1.66 -3.95 20.69
N HIS A 344 -0.46 -3.78 20.12
CA HIS A 344 -0.21 -3.96 18.70
C HIS A 344 -0.62 -5.33 18.15
N TYR A 345 -0.20 -6.43 18.78
CA TYR A 345 -0.56 -7.78 18.31
C TYR A 345 -2.06 -8.06 18.32
N THR A 346 -2.80 -7.50 19.27
CA THR A 346 -4.26 -7.67 19.32
C THR A 346 -4.92 -6.93 18.15
N CYS A 347 -4.49 -5.69 17.91
CA CYS A 347 -4.98 -4.89 16.79
C CYS A 347 -4.64 -5.56 15.45
N GLU A 348 -3.40 -5.97 15.27
CA GLU A 348 -2.92 -6.67 14.08
C GLU A 348 -3.73 -7.95 13.81
N ALA A 349 -3.95 -8.76 14.86
CA ALA A 349 -4.75 -9.98 14.74
C ALA A 349 -6.19 -9.68 14.34
N PHE A 350 -6.81 -8.66 14.94
CA PHE A 350 -8.17 -8.27 14.60
C PHE A 350 -8.29 -7.83 13.14
N PHE A 351 -7.44 -6.90 12.70
CA PHE A 351 -7.48 -6.36 11.33
C PHE A 351 -7.18 -7.43 10.28
N THR A 352 -6.12 -8.19 10.49
CA THR A 352 -5.71 -9.26 9.55
C THR A 352 -6.76 -10.37 9.49
N SER A 353 -7.30 -10.80 10.64
CA SER A 353 -8.33 -11.86 10.66
C SER A 353 -9.64 -11.39 10.03
N TYR A 354 -10.01 -10.11 10.21
CA TYR A 354 -11.18 -9.54 9.54
C TYR A 354 -11.04 -9.61 8.01
N LEU A 355 -9.89 -9.18 7.47
CA LEU A 355 -9.63 -9.26 6.02
C LEU A 355 -9.61 -10.70 5.52
N LYS A 356 -8.99 -11.62 6.26
CA LYS A 356 -9.01 -13.06 5.92
C LYS A 356 -10.43 -13.62 5.90
N GLY A 357 -11.24 -13.25 6.90
CA GLY A 357 -12.64 -13.66 6.96
C GLY A 357 -13.47 -13.16 5.79
N LEU A 358 -13.26 -11.91 5.36
CA LEU A 358 -13.92 -11.36 4.17
C LEU A 358 -13.50 -12.10 2.89
N VAL A 359 -12.20 -12.34 2.71
CA VAL A 359 -11.67 -13.08 1.56
C VAL A 359 -12.25 -14.50 1.52
N ASP A 360 -12.23 -15.21 2.65
CA ASP A 360 -12.78 -16.56 2.75
C ASP A 360 -14.28 -16.59 2.46
N ALA A 361 -15.05 -15.61 2.96
CA ALA A 361 -16.47 -15.51 2.71
C ALA A 361 -16.77 -15.29 1.22
N VAL A 362 -16.11 -14.34 0.57
CA VAL A 362 -16.33 -14.02 -0.84
C VAL A 362 -15.89 -15.18 -1.74
N GLN A 363 -14.68 -15.71 -1.57
CA GLN A 363 -14.15 -16.78 -2.41
C GLN A 363 -14.86 -18.14 -2.21
N ASN A 364 -15.48 -18.38 -1.06
CA ASN A 364 -16.21 -19.61 -0.80
C ASN A 364 -17.68 -19.54 -1.22
N HIS A 365 -18.31 -18.35 -1.33
CA HIS A 365 -19.67 -18.21 -1.84
C HIS A 365 -19.83 -18.73 -3.27
N HIS A 366 -18.75 -18.76 -4.05
CA HIS A 366 -18.76 -19.30 -5.42
C HIS A 366 -18.52 -20.80 -5.50
N LYS A 367 -18.29 -21.49 -4.36
CA LYS A 367 -18.02 -22.95 -4.33
C LYS A 367 -19.26 -23.80 -3.98
N PHE A 368 -20.36 -23.16 -3.63
CA PHE A 368 -21.66 -23.79 -3.34
C PHE A 368 -22.71 -23.28 -4.32
#